data_fa318fb5da55bf52877e1fd3d985ada2
#
_entry.id   fa318fb5da55bf52877e1fd3d985ada2
#
_cell.length_a   1.000
_cell.length_b   1.000
_cell.length_c   1.000
_cell.angle_alpha   90.00
_cell.angle_beta   90.00
_cell.angle_gamma   90.00
#
_symmetry.space_group_name_H-M   'P 1'
#
loop_
_entity.id
_entity.type
_entity.pdbx_description
1 polymer ?
#
loop_
_entity_poly.entity_id
_entity_poly.type
_entity_poly.pdbx_seq_one_letter_code
_entity_poly.pdbx_strand_id
1 'polypeptide(L)'
;MRSAVSRGVFSVERGLEMIRFVQSEEEKRALLRLCEKTAFGCKISTIARAYGFDKSFACFWLDWDENVVYCLVDGVMLLSGTVLDGEGSRQFLHMVGAGEILCAVRNAEALKLKPLAKGDVLKRQVEPGPVPPMPSASVNIREIYALLSQEGMVGEFEPFYLDLSHKLRHQAACALTVPWKDGICGCAVVSSISEGSAILSALAVQKEYRRHGLGTKLVRKMESYFPGKTMYVFREQNKNREFYRGLGYVKTDTWVHGIL
;
A
#
# COMPACT_ATOMS: atom_id res chain seq x y z
N MET A 1 -46.32 -14.21 -11.64
CA MET A 1 -45.31 -13.94 -10.61
C MET A 1 -44.24 -15.06 -10.60
N ARG A 2 -43.45 -15.22 -11.66
CA ARG A 2 -42.35 -16.19 -11.76
C ARG A 2 -41.22 -15.63 -12.66
N SER A 3 -40.59 -14.52 -12.27
CA SER A 3 -39.48 -13.98 -13.11
C SER A 3 -38.43 -13.18 -12.33
N ALA A 4 -38.57 -12.96 -11.04
CA ALA A 4 -37.64 -12.18 -10.28
C ALA A 4 -36.57 -13.01 -9.51
N VAL A 5 -36.87 -14.30 -9.23
CA VAL A 5 -35.97 -15.17 -8.45
C VAL A 5 -34.81 -15.71 -9.29
N SER A 6 -35.00 -15.88 -10.60
CA SER A 6 -33.95 -16.48 -11.46
C SER A 6 -32.81 -15.50 -11.82
N ARG A 7 -33.03 -14.18 -11.80
CA ARG A 7 -32.00 -13.21 -12.10
C ARG A 7 -31.00 -13.02 -10.95
N GLY A 8 -31.45 -13.17 -9.70
CA GLY A 8 -30.57 -13.03 -8.52
C GLY A 8 -29.57 -14.19 -8.39
N VAL A 9 -30.04 -15.43 -8.63
CA VAL A 9 -29.20 -16.64 -8.52
C VAL A 9 -28.14 -16.67 -9.63
N PHE A 10 -28.51 -16.31 -10.87
CA PHE A 10 -27.55 -16.25 -11.99
C PHE A 10 -26.48 -15.16 -11.85
N SER A 11 -26.75 -14.06 -11.15
CA SER A 11 -25.75 -13.01 -10.92
C SER A 11 -24.77 -13.40 -9.81
N VAL A 12 -25.24 -14.14 -8.80
CA VAL A 12 -24.40 -14.63 -7.69
C VAL A 12 -23.41 -15.70 -8.17
N GLU A 13 -23.88 -16.67 -8.96
CA GLU A 13 -22.98 -17.68 -9.54
C GLU A 13 -21.95 -17.05 -10.50
N ARG A 14 -22.32 -16.08 -11.34
CA ARG A 14 -21.38 -15.37 -12.22
C ARG A 14 -20.32 -14.62 -11.43
N GLY A 15 -20.66 -13.89 -10.37
CA GLY A 15 -19.70 -13.12 -9.58
C GLY A 15 -18.64 -13.98 -8.91
N LEU A 16 -19.00 -15.19 -8.48
CA LEU A 16 -18.07 -16.14 -7.84
C LEU A 16 -17.15 -16.87 -8.84
N GLU A 17 -17.61 -17.10 -10.07
CA GLU A 17 -16.81 -17.75 -11.13
C GLU A 17 -15.74 -16.81 -11.72
N MET A 18 -15.87 -15.49 -11.55
CA MET A 18 -15.02 -14.48 -12.20
C MET A 18 -13.83 -14.06 -11.35
N ILE A 19 -13.92 -14.15 -10.01
CA ILE A 19 -12.81 -13.88 -9.09
C ILE A 19 -12.03 -15.18 -8.87
N ARG A 20 -10.87 -15.30 -9.51
CA ARG A 20 -10.05 -16.51 -9.49
C ARG A 20 -8.79 -16.33 -8.68
N PHE A 21 -8.42 -17.39 -7.97
CA PHE A 21 -7.13 -17.47 -7.28
C PHE A 21 -5.98 -17.48 -8.30
N VAL A 22 -4.98 -16.65 -8.09
CA VAL A 22 -3.84 -16.50 -9.02
C VAL A 22 -2.87 -17.66 -8.84
N GLN A 23 -2.72 -18.48 -9.88
CA GLN A 23 -1.85 -19.67 -9.89
C GLN A 23 -0.86 -19.67 -11.05
N SER A 24 -1.36 -19.45 -12.27
CA SER A 24 -0.55 -19.52 -13.48
C SER A 24 0.39 -18.31 -13.63
N GLU A 25 1.48 -18.50 -14.38
CA GLU A 25 2.42 -17.42 -14.69
C GLU A 25 1.78 -16.29 -15.52
N GLU A 26 0.75 -16.61 -16.30
CA GLU A 26 -0.01 -15.61 -17.03
C GLU A 26 -0.84 -14.72 -16.10
N GLU A 27 -1.54 -15.32 -15.14
CA GLU A 27 -2.31 -14.62 -14.12
C GLU A 27 -1.40 -13.74 -13.23
N LYS A 28 -0.26 -14.26 -12.79
CA LYS A 28 0.73 -13.50 -12.03
C LYS A 28 1.20 -12.27 -12.79
N ARG A 29 1.52 -12.41 -14.08
CA ARG A 29 1.91 -11.29 -14.94
C ARG A 29 0.77 -10.28 -15.16
N ALA A 30 -0.45 -10.76 -15.35
CA ALA A 30 -1.63 -9.90 -15.48
C ALA A 30 -1.88 -9.09 -14.20
N LEU A 31 -1.86 -9.76 -13.03
CA LEU A 31 -1.97 -9.11 -11.74
C LEU A 31 -0.93 -7.99 -11.58
N LEU A 32 0.34 -8.28 -11.82
CA LEU A 32 1.41 -7.28 -11.69
C LEU A 32 1.18 -6.09 -12.62
N ARG A 33 0.78 -6.30 -13.88
CA ARG A 33 0.44 -5.21 -14.81
C ARG A 33 -0.72 -4.34 -14.34
N LEU A 34 -1.78 -4.94 -13.79
CA LEU A 34 -2.92 -4.21 -13.25
C LEU A 34 -2.54 -3.39 -12.01
N CYS A 35 -1.65 -3.93 -11.19
CA CYS A 35 -1.15 -3.28 -9.99
C CYS A 35 -0.35 -1.99 -10.26
N GLU A 36 0.28 -1.83 -11.44
CA GLU A 36 1.06 -0.61 -11.74
C GLU A 36 0.21 0.67 -11.85
N LYS A 37 -1.12 0.55 -11.92
CA LYS A 37 -2.03 1.67 -12.20
C LYS A 37 -2.44 2.48 -10.96
N THR A 38 -2.24 1.94 -9.75
CA THR A 38 -2.77 2.53 -8.51
C THR A 38 -1.79 2.47 -7.34
N ALA A 39 -2.00 3.33 -6.34
CA ALA A 39 -1.24 3.27 -5.10
C ALA A 39 -1.48 1.95 -4.31
N PHE A 40 -2.70 1.41 -4.35
CA PHE A 40 -3.02 0.11 -3.74
C PHE A 40 -2.33 -1.02 -4.49
N GLY A 41 -2.32 -0.95 -5.82
CA GLY A 41 -1.59 -1.89 -6.64
C GLY A 41 -0.08 -1.89 -6.35
N CYS A 42 0.53 -0.73 -6.11
CA CYS A 42 1.93 -0.66 -5.67
C CYS A 42 2.17 -1.46 -4.38
N LYS A 43 1.26 -1.40 -3.39
CA LYS A 43 1.35 -2.25 -2.18
C LYS A 43 1.27 -3.74 -2.54
N ILE A 44 0.26 -4.13 -3.33
CA ILE A 44 0.01 -5.53 -3.70
C ILE A 44 1.18 -6.10 -4.52
N SER A 45 1.63 -5.39 -5.57
CA SER A 45 2.74 -5.85 -6.40
C SER A 45 4.05 -5.97 -5.60
N THR A 46 4.27 -5.09 -4.62
CA THR A 46 5.42 -5.19 -3.72
C THR A 46 5.37 -6.46 -2.89
N ILE A 47 4.21 -6.81 -2.32
CA ILE A 47 4.02 -8.05 -1.56
C ILE A 47 4.31 -9.25 -2.45
N ALA A 48 3.69 -9.29 -3.66
CA ALA A 48 3.88 -10.39 -4.61
C ALA A 48 5.35 -10.56 -5.03
N ARG A 49 6.08 -9.46 -5.27
CA ARG A 49 7.50 -9.49 -5.67
C ARG A 49 8.44 -9.84 -4.52
N ALA A 50 8.17 -9.33 -3.31
CA ALA A 50 9.02 -9.56 -2.15
C ALA A 50 8.88 -10.97 -1.56
N TYR A 51 7.65 -11.50 -1.54
CA TYR A 51 7.34 -12.77 -0.87
C TYR A 51 6.97 -13.90 -1.82
N GLY A 52 6.64 -13.58 -3.09
CA GLY A 52 6.12 -14.55 -4.05
C GLY A 52 4.62 -14.79 -3.88
N PHE A 53 4.09 -15.76 -4.64
CA PHE A 53 2.66 -16.08 -4.67
C PHE A 53 2.30 -17.33 -3.86
N ASP A 54 3.29 -18.01 -3.27
CA ASP A 54 3.13 -19.32 -2.65
C ASP A 54 3.15 -19.26 -1.10
N LYS A 55 2.96 -18.07 -0.52
CA LYS A 55 2.97 -17.89 0.93
C LYS A 55 1.56 -17.94 1.50
N SER A 56 1.38 -18.72 2.56
CA SER A 56 0.07 -18.88 3.22
C SER A 56 -0.48 -17.59 3.86
N PHE A 57 0.39 -16.63 4.21
CA PHE A 57 -0.01 -15.35 4.77
C PHE A 57 -0.39 -14.30 3.71
N ALA A 58 -0.14 -14.57 2.42
CA ALA A 58 -0.44 -13.65 1.32
C ALA A 58 -1.10 -14.40 0.16
N CYS A 59 -2.39 -14.19 -0.02
CA CYS A 59 -3.19 -14.82 -1.06
C CYS A 59 -3.66 -13.79 -2.07
N PHE A 60 -3.69 -14.16 -3.35
CA PHE A 60 -3.98 -13.24 -4.44
C PHE A 60 -5.10 -13.78 -5.33
N TRP A 61 -6.05 -12.91 -5.67
CA TRP A 61 -7.12 -13.20 -6.63
C TRP A 61 -7.23 -12.07 -7.65
N LEU A 62 -7.77 -12.42 -8.81
CA LEU A 62 -8.00 -11.51 -9.92
C LEU A 62 -9.42 -11.68 -10.43
N ASP A 63 -10.15 -10.58 -10.47
CA ASP A 63 -11.38 -10.45 -11.24
C ASP A 63 -11.00 -9.97 -12.64
N TRP A 64 -11.16 -10.85 -13.62
CA TRP A 64 -10.78 -10.59 -15.00
C TRP A 64 -11.73 -9.62 -15.72
N ASP A 65 -13.00 -9.62 -15.37
CA ASP A 65 -14.01 -8.81 -16.04
C ASP A 65 -13.93 -7.35 -15.55
N GLU A 66 -13.77 -7.16 -14.26
CA GLU A 66 -13.66 -5.83 -13.65
C GLU A 66 -12.20 -5.33 -13.57
N ASN A 67 -11.22 -6.20 -13.81
CA ASN A 67 -9.80 -5.91 -13.62
C ASN A 67 -9.48 -5.45 -12.17
N VAL A 68 -10.10 -6.10 -11.19
CA VAL A 68 -9.86 -5.87 -9.77
C VAL A 68 -8.91 -6.92 -9.22
N VAL A 69 -7.89 -6.46 -8.53
CA VAL A 69 -6.92 -7.31 -7.83
C VAL A 69 -7.25 -7.29 -6.35
N TYR A 70 -7.32 -8.48 -5.76
CA TYR A 70 -7.52 -8.73 -4.34
C TYR A 70 -6.26 -9.38 -3.76
N CYS A 71 -5.79 -8.88 -2.62
CA CYS A 71 -4.67 -9.46 -1.88
C CYS A 71 -4.99 -9.51 -0.40
N LEU A 72 -5.21 -10.72 0.11
CA LEU A 72 -5.36 -10.96 1.55
C LEU A 72 -3.98 -11.14 2.15
N VAL A 73 -3.59 -10.29 3.06
CA VAL A 73 -2.32 -10.36 3.77
C VAL A 73 -2.53 -10.05 5.25
N ASP A 74 -2.08 -10.95 6.11
CA ASP A 74 -2.20 -10.81 7.57
C ASP A 74 -3.63 -10.43 8.05
N GLY A 75 -4.66 -11.02 7.42
CA GLY A 75 -6.06 -10.78 7.75
C GLY A 75 -6.68 -9.51 7.14
N VAL A 76 -5.89 -8.67 6.47
CA VAL A 76 -6.38 -7.46 5.79
C VAL A 76 -6.43 -7.69 4.28
N MET A 77 -7.59 -7.43 3.69
CA MET A 77 -7.77 -7.47 2.23
C MET A 77 -7.43 -6.12 1.60
N LEU A 78 -6.44 -6.11 0.73
CA LEU A 78 -6.09 -4.97 -0.12
C LEU A 78 -6.79 -5.10 -1.46
N LEU A 79 -7.42 -4.01 -1.95
CA LEU A 79 -8.07 -3.97 -3.27
C LEU A 79 -7.42 -2.94 -4.17
N SER A 80 -7.14 -3.33 -5.41
CA SER A 80 -6.70 -2.44 -6.48
C SER A 80 -7.59 -2.62 -7.71
N GLY A 81 -8.07 -1.54 -8.29
CA GLY A 81 -9.07 -1.52 -9.36
C GLY A 81 -10.37 -0.87 -8.89
N THR A 82 -11.45 -1.05 -9.64
CA THR A 82 -12.77 -0.51 -9.33
C THR A 82 -13.79 -1.64 -9.29
N VAL A 83 -14.33 -1.90 -8.13
CA VAL A 83 -15.43 -2.86 -7.93
C VAL A 83 -16.70 -2.28 -8.53
N LEU A 84 -17.32 -3.00 -9.47
CA LEU A 84 -18.61 -2.65 -10.08
C LEU A 84 -19.73 -3.51 -9.50
N ASP A 85 -19.52 -4.83 -9.36
CA ASP A 85 -20.41 -5.72 -8.64
C ASP A 85 -20.04 -5.77 -7.13
N GLY A 86 -20.57 -4.82 -6.38
CA GLY A 86 -20.33 -4.75 -4.93
C GLY A 86 -20.94 -5.91 -4.15
N GLU A 87 -22.05 -6.52 -4.62
CA GLU A 87 -22.69 -7.63 -3.92
C GLU A 87 -21.93 -8.94 -4.12
N GLY A 88 -21.55 -9.27 -5.35
CA GLY A 88 -20.72 -10.44 -5.65
C GLY A 88 -19.35 -10.36 -4.97
N SER A 89 -18.72 -9.17 -5.00
CA SER A 89 -17.46 -8.94 -4.29
C SER A 89 -17.60 -9.10 -2.76
N ARG A 90 -18.70 -8.63 -2.14
CA ARG A 90 -18.95 -8.85 -0.69
C ARG A 90 -19.06 -10.32 -0.35
N GLN A 91 -19.80 -11.08 -1.16
CA GLN A 91 -19.96 -12.54 -0.95
C GLN A 91 -18.61 -13.26 -1.05
N PHE A 92 -17.81 -12.91 -2.07
CA PHE A 92 -16.45 -13.41 -2.19
C PHE A 92 -15.60 -13.09 -0.96
N LEU A 93 -15.60 -11.83 -0.50
CA LEU A 93 -14.84 -11.38 0.66
C LEU A 93 -15.23 -12.12 1.95
N HIS A 94 -16.52 -12.37 2.16
CA HIS A 94 -16.99 -13.21 3.26
C HIS A 94 -16.51 -14.65 3.14
N MET A 95 -16.57 -15.23 1.93
CA MET A 95 -16.15 -16.62 1.69
C MET A 95 -14.66 -16.83 1.96
N VAL A 96 -13.79 -15.86 1.62
CA VAL A 96 -12.35 -15.95 1.87
C VAL A 96 -11.95 -15.49 3.28
N GLY A 97 -12.92 -15.09 4.12
CA GLY A 97 -12.70 -14.69 5.50
C GLY A 97 -12.01 -13.32 5.65
N ALA A 98 -12.19 -12.41 4.70
CA ALA A 98 -11.65 -11.06 4.79
C ALA A 98 -12.44 -10.25 5.83
N GLY A 99 -11.87 -10.05 7.03
CA GLY A 99 -12.50 -9.26 8.10
C GLY A 99 -12.30 -7.77 7.93
N GLU A 100 -11.10 -7.37 7.57
CA GLU A 100 -10.70 -5.96 7.37
C GLU A 100 -10.29 -5.71 5.92
N ILE A 101 -10.65 -4.53 5.41
CA ILE A 101 -10.43 -4.18 4.01
C ILE A 101 -9.80 -2.80 3.91
N LEU A 102 -8.72 -2.69 3.15
CA LEU A 102 -8.07 -1.43 2.79
C LEU A 102 -8.21 -1.19 1.28
N CYS A 103 -8.94 -0.15 0.92
CA CYS A 103 -9.25 0.16 -0.48
C CYS A 103 -9.47 1.66 -0.74
N ALA A 104 -9.70 2.02 -2.00
CA ALA A 104 -10.17 3.34 -2.39
C ALA A 104 -11.61 3.57 -1.91
N VAL A 105 -11.98 4.84 -1.63
CA VAL A 105 -13.30 5.21 -1.10
C VAL A 105 -14.45 4.70 -1.97
N ARG A 106 -14.30 4.74 -3.29
CA ARG A 106 -15.32 4.21 -4.22
C ARG A 106 -15.60 2.71 -4.03
N ASN A 107 -14.57 1.93 -3.72
CA ASN A 107 -14.74 0.50 -3.43
C ASN A 107 -15.36 0.30 -2.04
N ALA A 108 -14.98 1.12 -1.06
CA ALA A 108 -15.59 1.10 0.26
C ALA A 108 -17.10 1.40 0.20
N GLU A 109 -17.51 2.33 -0.66
CA GLU A 109 -18.93 2.66 -0.91
C GLU A 109 -19.65 1.51 -1.63
N ALA A 110 -19.09 0.95 -2.71
CA ALA A 110 -19.63 -0.19 -3.44
C ALA A 110 -19.82 -1.42 -2.53
N LEU A 111 -18.83 -1.67 -1.67
CA LEU A 111 -18.82 -2.76 -0.70
C LEU A 111 -19.62 -2.43 0.58
N LYS A 112 -20.15 -1.22 0.73
CA LYS A 112 -20.86 -0.75 1.93
C LYS A 112 -20.07 -0.99 3.22
N LEU A 113 -18.76 -0.72 3.20
CA LEU A 113 -17.89 -0.92 4.36
C LEU A 113 -18.26 0.05 5.50
N LYS A 114 -18.17 -0.45 6.73
CA LYS A 114 -18.15 0.40 7.92
C LYS A 114 -16.73 0.91 8.14
N PRO A 115 -16.45 2.21 7.94
CA PRO A 115 -15.10 2.74 8.08
C PRO A 115 -14.58 2.67 9.51
N LEU A 116 -13.37 2.17 9.70
CA LEU A 116 -12.58 2.27 10.93
C LEU A 116 -11.63 3.47 10.87
N ALA A 117 -11.00 3.68 9.71
CA ALA A 117 -10.11 4.80 9.45
C ALA A 117 -10.18 5.23 7.98
N LYS A 118 -9.84 6.48 7.70
CA LYS A 118 -9.74 7.02 6.35
C LYS A 118 -8.70 8.13 6.24
N GLY A 119 -8.23 8.37 5.04
CA GLY A 119 -7.30 9.46 4.78
C GLY A 119 -7.10 9.71 3.29
N ASP A 120 -6.12 10.54 2.97
CA ASP A 120 -5.84 10.92 1.59
C ASP A 120 -4.74 10.05 1.00
N VAL A 121 -4.89 9.66 -0.26
CA VAL A 121 -3.81 9.19 -1.12
C VAL A 121 -3.25 10.39 -1.86
N LEU A 122 -2.01 10.72 -1.56
CA LEU A 122 -1.29 11.80 -2.23
C LEU A 122 -0.34 11.21 -3.25
N LYS A 123 -0.09 11.92 -4.35
CA LYS A 123 0.91 11.55 -5.35
C LYS A 123 1.78 12.73 -5.77
N ARG A 124 2.99 12.41 -6.17
CA ARG A 124 3.91 13.30 -6.84
C ARG A 124 4.66 12.53 -7.91
N GLN A 125 4.78 13.09 -9.12
CA GLN A 125 5.68 12.56 -10.14
C GLN A 125 7.10 13.03 -9.84
N VAL A 126 8.02 12.09 -9.70
CA VAL A 126 9.45 12.40 -9.58
C VAL A 126 10.03 12.63 -10.98
N GLU A 127 10.81 13.68 -11.12
CA GLU A 127 11.44 14.00 -12.42
C GLU A 127 12.34 12.85 -12.88
N PRO A 128 12.35 12.56 -14.18
CA PRO A 128 13.34 11.62 -14.75
C PRO A 128 14.77 12.06 -14.46
N GLY A 129 15.65 11.10 -14.28
CA GLY A 129 17.06 11.39 -14.02
C GLY A 129 17.88 10.10 -13.86
N PRO A 130 19.18 10.20 -13.60
CA PRO A 130 19.99 9.03 -13.30
C PRO A 130 19.52 8.36 -12.02
N VAL A 131 19.48 7.02 -12.02
CA VAL A 131 19.13 6.23 -10.85
C VAL A 131 20.39 6.09 -9.98
N PRO A 132 20.45 6.73 -8.80
CA PRO A 132 21.57 6.52 -7.90
C PRO A 132 21.50 5.10 -7.30
N PRO A 133 22.62 4.55 -6.85
CA PRO A 133 22.60 3.29 -6.12
C PRO A 133 21.69 3.42 -4.89
N MET A 134 20.83 2.43 -4.71
CA MET A 134 19.95 2.39 -3.52
C MET A 134 20.82 2.44 -2.27
N PRO A 135 20.36 3.13 -1.20
CA PRO A 135 21.08 3.10 0.07
C PRO A 135 21.30 1.66 0.49
N SER A 136 22.51 1.36 0.93
CA SER A 136 22.85 0.01 1.40
C SER A 136 21.87 -0.41 2.52
N ALA A 137 21.58 -1.71 2.60
CA ALA A 137 20.69 -2.30 3.62
C ALA A 137 21.20 -2.15 5.08
N SER A 138 22.21 -1.32 5.32
CA SER A 138 22.89 -1.14 6.62
C SER A 138 22.18 -0.19 7.58
N VAL A 139 20.89 0.14 7.33
CA VAL A 139 20.12 0.93 8.30
C VAL A 139 19.80 0.11 9.54
N ASN A 140 19.88 0.74 10.71
CA ASN A 140 19.48 0.11 11.97
C ASN A 140 17.95 0.16 12.11
N ILE A 141 17.28 -0.96 11.77
CA ILE A 141 15.82 -1.07 11.82
C ILE A 141 15.28 -0.87 13.25
N ARG A 142 16.06 -1.22 14.29
CA ARG A 142 15.65 -1.01 15.69
C ARG A 142 15.55 0.47 16.04
N GLU A 143 16.47 1.29 15.55
CA GLU A 143 16.42 2.75 15.75
C GLU A 143 15.25 3.37 14.97
N ILE A 144 15.00 2.90 13.72
CA ILE A 144 13.82 3.32 12.94
C ILE A 144 12.54 2.99 13.70
N TYR A 145 12.42 1.75 14.19
CA TYR A 145 11.27 1.33 14.97
C TYR A 145 11.09 2.18 16.23
N ALA A 146 12.15 2.40 17.00
CA ALA A 146 12.08 3.18 18.22
C ALA A 146 11.56 4.61 17.96
N LEU A 147 12.05 5.26 16.89
CA LEU A 147 11.57 6.60 16.51
C LEU A 147 10.11 6.58 16.03
N LEU A 148 9.73 5.63 15.18
CA LEU A 148 8.36 5.53 14.67
C LEU A 148 7.35 5.13 15.75
N SER A 149 7.74 4.27 16.70
CA SER A 149 6.91 3.85 17.83
C SER A 149 6.59 5.03 18.77
N GLN A 150 7.58 5.91 19.04
CA GLN A 150 7.36 7.14 19.83
C GLN A 150 6.32 8.09 19.18
N GLU A 151 6.20 8.02 17.86
CA GLU A 151 5.22 8.82 17.10
C GLU A 151 3.88 8.09 16.88
N GLY A 152 3.73 6.86 17.42
CA GLY A 152 2.52 6.03 17.24
C GLY A 152 2.28 5.60 15.78
N MET A 153 3.35 5.45 14.99
CA MET A 153 3.25 5.17 13.55
C MET A 153 3.39 3.68 13.21
N VAL A 154 3.78 2.86 14.14
CA VAL A 154 4.00 1.41 13.97
C VAL A 154 3.40 0.63 15.12
N GLY A 155 2.99 -0.61 14.84
CA GLY A 155 2.50 -1.56 15.84
C GLY A 155 3.64 -2.30 16.54
N GLU A 156 3.53 -3.62 16.65
CA GLU A 156 4.50 -4.47 17.32
C GLU A 156 5.85 -4.53 16.60
N PHE A 157 6.92 -4.71 17.39
CA PHE A 157 8.30 -4.69 16.88
C PHE A 157 8.60 -5.83 15.93
N GLU A 158 8.23 -7.04 16.29
CA GLU A 158 8.65 -8.24 15.55
C GLU A 158 8.09 -8.29 14.13
N PRO A 159 6.76 -8.11 13.89
CA PRO A 159 6.21 -8.03 12.55
C PRO A 159 6.82 -6.90 11.73
N PHE A 160 6.98 -5.71 12.32
CA PHE A 160 7.62 -4.58 11.65
C PHE A 160 9.06 -4.88 11.23
N TYR A 161 9.85 -5.45 12.14
CA TYR A 161 11.26 -5.78 11.88
C TYR A 161 11.40 -6.83 10.78
N LEU A 162 10.62 -7.90 10.85
CA LEU A 162 10.67 -8.99 9.89
C LEU A 162 10.27 -8.52 8.49
N ASP A 163 9.16 -7.79 8.37
CA ASP A 163 8.68 -7.26 7.08
C ASP A 163 9.69 -6.28 6.47
N LEU A 164 10.11 -5.27 7.23
CA LEU A 164 11.04 -4.26 6.70
C LEU A 164 12.40 -4.87 6.37
N SER A 165 12.95 -5.74 7.22
CA SER A 165 14.22 -6.43 6.99
C SER A 165 14.17 -7.30 5.72
N HIS A 166 13.07 -8.04 5.52
CA HIS A 166 12.88 -8.84 4.33
C HIS A 166 12.83 -7.96 3.07
N LYS A 167 11.97 -6.95 3.07
CA LYS A 167 11.79 -6.04 1.93
C LYS A 167 13.06 -5.26 1.57
N LEU A 168 13.85 -4.82 2.55
CA LEU A 168 15.13 -4.16 2.30
C LEU A 168 16.12 -5.10 1.59
N ARG A 169 16.22 -6.36 2.02
CA ARG A 169 17.10 -7.37 1.38
C ARG A 169 16.67 -7.69 -0.05
N HIS A 170 15.38 -7.64 -0.35
CA HIS A 170 14.81 -7.89 -1.67
C HIS A 170 14.60 -6.62 -2.51
N GLN A 171 15.15 -5.47 -2.08
CA GLN A 171 15.01 -4.18 -2.77
C GLN A 171 13.55 -3.75 -3.00
N ALA A 172 12.64 -4.30 -2.22
CA ALA A 172 11.21 -3.97 -2.20
C ALA A 172 10.86 -2.83 -1.23
N ALA A 173 11.84 -2.37 -0.46
CA ALA A 173 11.78 -1.22 0.42
C ALA A 173 13.09 -0.41 0.38
N CYS A 174 13.02 0.82 0.85
CA CYS A 174 14.17 1.72 1.02
C CYS A 174 13.99 2.52 2.31
N ALA A 175 15.05 2.70 3.08
CA ALA A 175 15.02 3.51 4.29
C ALA A 175 16.20 4.46 4.35
N LEU A 176 15.96 5.66 4.86
CA LEU A 176 16.96 6.67 5.15
C LEU A 176 16.87 7.08 6.61
N THR A 177 18.01 7.32 7.22
CA THR A 177 18.10 7.83 8.58
C THR A 177 18.99 9.06 8.63
N VAL A 178 18.75 9.93 9.57
CA VAL A 178 19.62 11.05 9.92
C VAL A 178 20.27 10.71 11.26
N PRO A 179 21.57 10.38 11.27
CA PRO A 179 22.27 10.03 12.50
C PRO A 179 22.40 11.25 13.40
N TRP A 180 22.34 11.03 14.70
CA TRP A 180 22.53 12.05 15.71
C TRP A 180 22.98 11.44 17.03
N LYS A 181 24.14 11.87 17.55
CA LYS A 181 24.74 11.28 18.76
C LYS A 181 24.78 9.74 18.67
N ASP A 182 24.17 9.06 19.63
CA ASP A 182 24.14 7.60 19.73
C ASP A 182 22.92 6.96 19.06
N GLY A 183 22.24 7.66 18.12
CA GLY A 183 21.05 7.15 17.44
C GLY A 183 20.69 7.94 16.21
N ILE A 184 19.38 8.11 15.94
CA ILE A 184 18.86 8.86 14.79
C ILE A 184 17.89 9.96 15.25
N CYS A 185 17.94 11.13 14.59
CA CYS A 185 16.96 12.22 14.83
C CYS A 185 15.86 12.28 13.76
N GLY A 186 15.95 11.50 12.69
CA GLY A 186 14.94 11.43 11.66
C GLY A 186 15.07 10.19 10.80
N CYS A 187 13.94 9.76 10.22
CA CYS A 187 13.92 8.67 9.24
C CYS A 187 12.83 8.88 8.20
N ALA A 188 13.03 8.27 7.03
CA ALA A 188 12.04 8.11 5.98
C ALA A 188 12.08 6.66 5.50
N VAL A 189 10.90 6.03 5.33
CA VAL A 189 10.76 4.65 4.89
C VAL A 189 9.82 4.59 3.69
N VAL A 190 10.31 4.06 2.58
CA VAL A 190 9.52 3.56 1.46
C VAL A 190 9.34 2.07 1.68
N SER A 191 8.13 1.62 1.95
CA SER A 191 7.82 0.19 2.24
C SER A 191 7.26 -0.57 1.05
N SER A 192 7.03 0.12 -0.07
CA SER A 192 6.50 -0.50 -1.29
C SER A 192 7.14 0.14 -2.52
N ILE A 193 7.66 -0.72 -3.41
CA ILE A 193 8.32 -0.31 -4.65
C ILE A 193 7.80 -1.20 -5.77
N SER A 194 7.19 -0.59 -6.80
CA SER A 194 6.81 -1.24 -8.06
C SER A 194 7.63 -0.70 -9.23
N GLU A 195 7.34 -1.15 -10.46
CA GLU A 195 8.06 -0.65 -11.66
C GLU A 195 7.84 0.85 -11.86
N GLY A 196 6.61 1.31 -11.76
CA GLY A 196 6.22 2.70 -12.03
C GLY A 196 6.04 3.57 -10.79
N SER A 197 6.08 3.00 -9.58
CA SER A 197 5.74 3.76 -8.37
C SER A 197 6.45 3.30 -7.10
N ALA A 198 6.38 4.15 -6.08
CA ALA A 198 6.86 3.83 -4.74
C ALA A 198 5.97 4.51 -3.69
N ILE A 199 5.91 3.97 -2.47
CA ILE A 199 5.08 4.50 -1.38
C ILE A 199 5.98 4.91 -0.22
N LEU A 200 6.03 6.20 0.08
CA LEU A 200 6.60 6.73 1.32
C LEU A 200 5.61 6.46 2.46
N SER A 201 5.92 5.46 3.25
CA SER A 201 5.03 4.91 4.30
C SER A 201 5.25 5.57 5.65
N ALA A 202 6.47 5.98 5.95
CA ALA A 202 6.81 6.64 7.19
C ALA A 202 7.81 7.76 6.99
N LEU A 203 7.59 8.85 7.70
CA LEU A 203 8.49 9.99 7.82
C LEU A 203 8.39 10.52 9.24
N ALA A 204 9.46 10.41 10.00
CA ALA A 204 9.53 10.93 11.36
C ALA A 204 10.79 11.79 11.57
N VAL A 205 10.64 12.83 12.38
CA VAL A 205 11.73 13.67 12.89
C VAL A 205 11.45 13.89 14.37
N GLN A 206 12.44 13.64 15.24
CA GLN A 206 12.34 13.91 16.67
C GLN A 206 11.89 15.35 16.92
N LYS A 207 11.08 15.59 17.95
CA LYS A 207 10.43 16.89 18.22
C LYS A 207 11.42 18.04 18.26
N GLU A 208 12.56 17.83 18.89
CA GLU A 208 13.61 18.84 19.09
C GLU A 208 14.28 19.29 17.79
N TYR A 209 14.19 18.46 16.72
CA TYR A 209 14.81 18.72 15.41
C TYR A 209 13.80 19.09 14.33
N ARG A 210 12.52 19.24 14.68
CA ARG A 210 11.48 19.71 13.75
C ARG A 210 11.67 21.17 13.40
N ARG A 211 11.05 21.58 12.30
CA ARG A 211 11.07 22.97 11.77
C ARG A 211 12.43 23.46 11.28
N HIS A 212 13.44 22.58 11.17
CA HIS A 212 14.75 22.86 10.60
C HIS A 212 14.93 22.30 9.17
N GLY A 213 13.82 21.95 8.50
CA GLY A 213 13.83 21.44 7.13
C GLY A 213 14.27 19.97 6.97
N LEU A 214 14.53 19.23 8.07
CA LEU A 214 14.99 17.85 7.99
C LEU A 214 13.99 16.92 7.29
N GLY A 215 12.69 17.04 7.58
CA GLY A 215 11.66 16.26 6.91
C GLY A 215 11.64 16.49 5.40
N THR A 216 11.76 17.76 4.97
CA THR A 216 11.87 18.13 3.56
C THR A 216 13.11 17.51 2.91
N LYS A 217 14.28 17.58 3.56
CA LYS A 217 15.52 16.98 3.08
C LYS A 217 15.40 15.48 2.94
N LEU A 218 14.80 14.80 3.93
CA LEU A 218 14.58 13.35 3.89
C LEU A 218 13.68 12.94 2.72
N VAL A 219 12.55 13.63 2.52
CA VAL A 219 11.64 13.32 1.40
C VAL A 219 12.33 13.56 0.06
N ARG A 220 13.00 14.70 -0.13
CA ARG A 220 13.71 15.02 -1.38
C ARG A 220 14.85 14.03 -1.66
N LYS A 221 15.59 13.64 -0.63
CA LYS A 221 16.63 12.63 -0.77
C LYS A 221 16.03 11.27 -1.10
N MET A 222 14.91 10.89 -0.46
CA MET A 222 14.20 9.65 -0.79
C MET A 222 13.70 9.65 -2.24
N GLU A 223 13.05 10.74 -2.68
CA GLU A 223 12.58 10.90 -4.07
C GLU A 223 13.71 10.70 -5.09
N SER A 224 14.93 11.16 -4.79
CA SER A 224 16.06 11.04 -5.71
C SER A 224 16.47 9.59 -6.03
N TYR A 225 16.01 8.61 -5.26
CA TYR A 225 16.22 7.19 -5.56
C TYR A 225 15.17 6.60 -6.51
N PHE A 226 14.13 7.36 -6.83
CA PHE A 226 12.99 6.91 -7.64
C PHE A 226 12.74 7.81 -8.86
N PRO A 227 13.77 8.16 -9.66
CA PRO A 227 13.58 9.05 -10.81
C PRO A 227 12.60 8.43 -11.80
N GLY A 228 11.69 9.25 -12.33
CA GLY A 228 10.65 8.84 -13.27
C GLY A 228 9.47 8.10 -12.66
N LYS A 229 9.51 7.74 -11.36
CA LYS A 229 8.41 7.03 -10.69
C LYS A 229 7.40 8.00 -10.06
N THR A 230 6.19 7.51 -9.89
CA THR A 230 5.18 8.17 -9.05
C THR A 230 5.42 7.82 -7.58
N MET A 231 5.67 8.82 -6.75
CA MET A 231 5.71 8.67 -5.30
C MET A 231 4.32 8.87 -4.72
N TYR A 232 3.85 7.89 -3.94
CA TYR A 232 2.60 7.97 -3.19
C TYR A 232 2.85 8.15 -1.69
N VAL A 233 1.87 8.77 -1.02
CA VAL A 233 1.78 8.86 0.45
C VAL A 233 0.35 8.54 0.86
N PHE A 234 0.17 7.60 1.76
CA PHE A 234 -1.09 7.36 2.45
C PHE A 234 -1.09 8.20 3.74
N ARG A 235 -1.82 9.28 3.73
CA ARG A 235 -1.85 10.26 4.81
C ARG A 235 -3.18 10.16 5.57
N GLU A 236 -3.14 10.12 6.89
CA GLU A 236 -4.35 10.31 7.68
C GLU A 236 -4.99 11.67 7.38
N GLN A 237 -6.31 11.73 7.45
CA GLN A 237 -7.06 12.92 7.11
C GLN A 237 -6.56 14.13 7.93
N ASN A 238 -6.28 15.22 7.24
CA ASN A 238 -5.81 16.51 7.79
C ASN A 238 -4.41 16.53 8.45
N LYS A 239 -3.71 15.41 8.61
CA LYS A 239 -2.34 15.43 9.15
C LYS A 239 -1.34 15.91 8.08
N ASN A 240 -0.45 16.85 8.44
CA ASN A 240 0.68 17.30 7.61
C ASN A 240 0.31 17.79 6.19
N ARG A 241 -0.91 18.33 6.00
CA ARG A 241 -1.41 18.75 4.68
C ARG A 241 -0.49 19.77 4.00
N GLU A 242 -0.15 20.85 4.73
CA GLU A 242 0.67 21.94 4.19
C GLU A 242 2.10 21.47 3.87
N PHE A 243 2.64 20.57 4.68
CA PHE A 243 3.95 19.98 4.45
C PHE A 243 4.03 19.28 3.10
N TYR A 244 3.11 18.35 2.81
CA TYR A 244 3.10 17.61 1.55
C TYR A 244 2.72 18.49 0.37
N ARG A 245 1.82 19.46 0.55
CA ARG A 245 1.50 20.46 -0.47
C ARG A 245 2.74 21.30 -0.84
N GLY A 246 3.50 21.74 0.13
CA GLY A 246 4.76 22.46 -0.08
C GLY A 246 5.84 21.64 -0.78
N LEU A 247 5.76 20.31 -0.70
CA LEU A 247 6.61 19.40 -1.45
C LEU A 247 6.08 19.08 -2.87
N GLY A 248 4.91 19.59 -3.25
CA GLY A 248 4.29 19.39 -4.56
C GLY A 248 3.49 18.08 -4.67
N TYR A 249 3.10 17.47 -3.53
CA TYR A 249 2.17 16.35 -3.54
C TYR A 249 0.74 16.86 -3.72
N VAL A 250 -0.01 16.16 -4.57
CA VAL A 250 -1.43 16.42 -4.83
C VAL A 250 -2.28 15.24 -4.40
N LYS A 251 -3.48 15.50 -3.89
CA LYS A 251 -4.44 14.45 -3.56
C LYS A 251 -4.95 13.83 -4.85
N THR A 252 -4.97 12.49 -4.92
CA THR A 252 -5.49 11.72 -6.05
C THR A 252 -6.64 10.80 -5.68
N ASP A 253 -6.74 10.37 -4.41
CA ASP A 253 -7.78 9.47 -3.94
C ASP A 253 -7.99 9.63 -2.43
N THR A 254 -8.95 8.90 -1.89
CA THR A 254 -9.16 8.72 -0.45
C THR A 254 -9.06 7.22 -0.15
N TRP A 255 -8.23 6.85 0.79
CA TRP A 255 -8.18 5.48 1.29
C TRP A 255 -9.16 5.29 2.44
N VAL A 256 -9.73 4.11 2.51
CA VAL A 256 -10.61 3.66 3.60
C VAL A 256 -10.09 2.33 4.10
N HIS A 257 -9.93 2.22 5.41
CA HIS A 257 -9.78 0.97 6.14
C HIS A 257 -11.10 0.72 6.87
N GLY A 258 -11.73 -0.41 6.65
CA GLY A 258 -13.06 -0.71 7.16
C GLY A 258 -13.34 -2.20 7.26
N ILE A 259 -14.51 -2.51 7.76
CA ILE A 259 -15.04 -3.89 7.89
C ILE A 259 -16.31 -4.04 7.05
N LEU A 260 -16.60 -5.29 6.64
CA LEU A 260 -17.81 -5.65 5.89
C LEU A 260 -19.10 -5.48 6.70
#